data_e58aac5db372bafb3e0b034bb182e878
#
_entry.id   e58aac5db372bafb3e0b034bb182e878
#
_cell.length_a   1.000
_cell.length_b   1.000
_cell.length_c   1.000
_cell.angle_alpha   90.00
_cell.angle_beta   90.00
_cell.angle_gamma   90.00
#
_symmetry.space_group_name_H-M   'P 1'
#
loop_
_entity.id
_entity.type
_entity.pdbx_description
1 polymer ?
#
loop_
_entity_poly.entity_id
_entity_poly.type
_entity_poly.pdbx_seq_one_letter_code
_entity_poly.pdbx_strand_id
1 'polypeptide(L)'
;MRITTAHLENLTDWINSEKGYPEQAWVKAEDGTFTAQVLHVYVNRSSGNWHVNQMVNTGGGVRCLRSGTAREVYEFLRGMQEAIFLDDFQKRLTARAA
;
A
#
# COMPACT_ATOMS: atom_id res chain seq x y z
N MET A 1 -3.12 -22.17 -2.83
CA MET A 1 -2.15 -21.25 -3.49
C MET A 1 -1.11 -20.80 -2.48
N ARG A 2 0.14 -20.81 -2.87
CA ARG A 2 1.22 -20.27 -2.05
C ARG A 2 1.33 -18.76 -2.26
N ILE A 3 1.28 -18.00 -1.18
CA ILE A 3 1.45 -16.56 -1.23
C ILE A 3 2.94 -16.24 -1.26
N THR A 4 3.39 -15.54 -2.29
CA THR A 4 4.79 -15.12 -2.44
C THR A 4 4.97 -13.64 -2.12
N THR A 5 6.21 -13.22 -1.89
CA THR A 5 6.55 -11.80 -1.73
C THR A 5 6.06 -10.99 -2.93
N ALA A 6 6.23 -11.52 -4.14
CA ALA A 6 5.78 -10.84 -5.36
C ALA A 6 4.27 -10.60 -5.36
N HIS A 7 3.47 -11.55 -4.88
CA HIS A 7 2.01 -11.37 -4.76
C HIS A 7 1.68 -10.17 -3.89
N LEU A 8 2.34 -10.04 -2.74
CA LEU A 8 2.11 -8.96 -1.78
C LEU A 8 2.58 -7.61 -2.33
N GLU A 9 3.76 -7.58 -2.92
CA GLU A 9 4.31 -6.36 -3.51
C GLU A 9 3.47 -5.86 -4.69
N ASN A 10 3.01 -6.76 -5.54
CA ASN A 10 2.14 -6.39 -6.65
C ASN A 10 0.83 -5.74 -6.17
N LEU A 11 0.26 -6.23 -5.08
CA LEU A 11 -0.94 -5.65 -4.51
C LEU A 11 -0.68 -4.25 -3.94
N THR A 12 0.43 -4.05 -3.20
CA THR A 12 0.76 -2.72 -2.69
C THR A 12 1.10 -1.75 -3.82
N ASP A 13 1.80 -2.19 -4.85
CA ASP A 13 2.10 -1.37 -6.03
C ASP A 13 0.81 -0.92 -6.72
N TRP A 14 -0.14 -1.85 -6.89
CA TRP A 14 -1.44 -1.54 -7.47
C TRP A 14 -2.19 -0.49 -6.63
N ILE A 15 -2.20 -0.67 -5.29
CA ILE A 15 -2.87 0.26 -4.38
C ILE A 15 -2.25 1.65 -4.48
N ASN A 16 -0.92 1.75 -4.44
CA ASN A 16 -0.23 3.03 -4.56
C ASN A 16 -0.58 3.72 -5.88
N SER A 17 -0.59 2.96 -6.98
CA SER A 17 -0.94 3.48 -8.31
C SER A 17 -2.37 4.00 -8.36
N GLU A 18 -3.33 3.20 -7.91
CA GLU A 18 -4.76 3.56 -7.98
C GLU A 18 -5.12 4.72 -7.07
N LYS A 19 -4.50 4.81 -5.90
CA LYS A 19 -4.76 5.90 -4.96
C LYS A 19 -3.95 7.16 -5.25
N GLY A 20 -3.03 7.10 -6.22
CA GLY A 20 -2.13 8.21 -6.50
C GLY A 20 -1.08 8.44 -5.41
N TYR A 21 -0.79 7.43 -4.62
CA TYR A 21 0.25 7.50 -3.61
C TYR A 21 1.64 7.40 -4.25
N PRO A 22 2.70 7.90 -3.58
CA PRO A 22 4.06 7.76 -4.09
C PRO A 22 4.43 6.31 -4.35
N GLU A 23 5.15 6.06 -5.44
CA GLU A 23 5.57 4.71 -5.83
C GLU A 23 6.72 4.19 -4.98
N GLN A 24 7.53 5.09 -4.39
CA GLN A 24 8.71 4.74 -3.61
C GLN A 24 8.55 5.23 -2.17
N ALA A 25 9.12 4.45 -1.23
CA ALA A 25 9.10 4.83 0.18
C ALA A 25 9.98 6.04 0.47
N TRP A 26 11.12 6.17 -0.24
CA TRP A 26 12.12 7.20 0.00
C TRP A 26 12.58 7.81 -1.31
N VAL A 27 12.80 9.11 -1.29
CA VAL A 27 13.38 9.84 -2.42
C VAL A 27 14.64 10.55 -1.93
N LYS A 28 15.73 10.39 -2.69
CA LYS A 28 17.02 11.03 -2.40
C LYS A 28 17.04 12.42 -3.02
N ALA A 29 17.32 13.44 -2.20
CA ALA A 29 17.52 14.81 -2.66
C ALA A 29 18.93 15.00 -3.23
N GLU A 30 19.15 16.11 -3.92
CA GLU A 30 20.45 16.44 -4.53
C GLU A 30 21.57 16.54 -3.49
N ASP A 31 21.27 16.96 -2.26
CA ASP A 31 22.23 17.05 -1.18
C ASP A 31 22.54 15.71 -0.51
N GLY A 32 21.96 14.61 -0.99
CA GLY A 32 22.17 13.27 -0.47
C GLY A 32 21.23 12.86 0.66
N THR A 33 20.37 13.76 1.12
CA THR A 33 19.39 13.41 2.16
C THR A 33 18.23 12.61 1.57
N PHE A 34 17.59 11.77 2.41
CA PHE A 34 16.43 10.99 2.01
C PHE A 34 15.19 11.54 2.69
N THR A 35 14.11 11.64 1.93
CA THR A 35 12.79 12.05 2.44
C THR A 35 11.80 10.92 2.24
N ALA A 36 11.10 10.53 3.30
CA ALA A 36 10.04 9.54 3.22
C ALA A 36 8.84 10.11 2.45
N GLN A 37 8.25 9.27 1.60
CA GLN A 37 7.11 9.69 0.78
C GLN A 37 5.81 9.32 1.50
N VAL A 38 5.14 10.34 2.02
CA VAL A 38 3.91 10.18 2.81
C VAL A 38 2.83 9.49 1.99
N LEU A 39 2.10 8.57 2.62
CA LEU A 39 1.03 7.74 2.06
C LEU A 39 1.49 6.50 1.30
N HIS A 40 2.79 6.37 0.97
CA HIS A 40 3.28 5.15 0.32
C HIS A 40 2.98 3.92 1.18
N VAL A 41 2.38 2.90 0.58
CA VAL A 41 2.06 1.62 1.23
C VAL A 41 3.04 0.56 0.78
N TYR A 42 3.57 -0.20 1.71
CA TYR A 42 4.51 -1.28 1.40
C TYR A 42 4.35 -2.43 2.39
N VAL A 43 4.93 -3.59 2.04
CA VAL A 43 4.99 -4.74 2.93
C VAL A 43 6.42 -5.02 3.33
N ASN A 44 6.59 -5.49 4.56
CA ASN A 44 7.88 -6.03 4.99
C ASN A 44 7.66 -7.23 5.90
N ARG A 45 8.71 -8.04 6.06
CA ARG A 45 8.69 -9.19 6.95
C ARG A 45 9.66 -8.94 8.09
N SER A 46 9.17 -9.11 9.32
CA SER A 46 9.96 -8.92 10.53
C SER A 46 9.47 -9.85 11.62
N SER A 47 10.41 -10.46 12.35
CA SER A 47 10.11 -11.37 13.46
C SER A 47 9.16 -12.52 13.07
N GLY A 48 9.28 -13.00 11.83
CA GLY A 48 8.46 -14.11 11.32
C GLY A 48 7.07 -13.73 10.85
N ASN A 49 6.68 -12.48 10.99
CA ASN A 49 5.39 -11.97 10.53
C ASN A 49 5.55 -10.99 9.38
N TRP A 50 4.48 -10.87 8.59
CA TRP A 50 4.37 -9.84 7.57
C TRP A 50 3.66 -8.62 8.14
N HIS A 51 4.03 -7.45 7.62
CA HIS A 51 3.44 -6.18 8.02
C HIS A 51 3.09 -5.36 6.77
N VAL A 52 1.89 -4.78 6.77
CA VAL A 52 1.51 -3.76 5.79
C VAL A 52 1.68 -2.41 6.48
N ASN A 53 2.58 -1.60 5.97
CA ASN A 53 2.92 -0.30 6.55
C ASN A 53 2.60 0.83 5.59
N GLN A 54 2.26 1.99 6.13
CA GLN A 54 2.07 3.20 5.35
C GLN A 54 2.91 4.32 5.96
N MET A 55 3.62 5.06 5.10
CA MET A 55 4.38 6.23 5.53
C MET A 55 3.44 7.34 6.00
N VAL A 56 3.68 7.88 7.19
CA VAL A 56 2.81 8.91 7.76
C VAL A 56 3.47 10.27 7.93
N ASN A 57 4.81 10.35 7.81
CA ASN A 57 5.51 11.63 7.85
C ASN A 57 6.82 11.55 7.04
N THR A 58 7.43 12.71 6.78
CA THR A 58 8.64 12.81 5.97
C THR A 58 9.90 12.31 6.67
N GLY A 59 9.85 12.13 7.97
CA GLY A 59 10.97 11.60 8.77
C GLY A 59 11.05 10.08 8.81
N GLY A 60 10.15 9.38 8.13
CA GLY A 60 10.15 7.92 8.07
C GLY A 60 9.23 7.24 9.09
N GLY A 61 8.36 8.00 9.76
CA GLY A 61 7.34 7.40 10.60
C GLY A 61 6.39 6.54 9.81
N VAL A 62 6.00 5.40 10.35
CA VAL A 62 5.10 4.46 9.67
C VAL A 62 3.94 4.08 10.58
N ARG A 63 2.82 3.78 9.94
CA ARG A 63 1.65 3.19 10.60
C ARG A 63 1.50 1.77 10.09
N CYS A 64 1.44 0.80 11.00
CA CYS A 64 1.13 -0.58 10.62
C CYS A 64 -0.37 -0.72 10.44
N LEU A 65 -0.80 -1.06 9.23
CA LEU A 65 -2.21 -1.24 8.91
C LEU A 65 -2.69 -2.65 9.26
N ARG A 66 -1.80 -3.64 9.09
CA ARG A 66 -2.11 -5.03 9.38
C ARG A 66 -0.81 -5.81 9.55
N SER A 67 -0.77 -6.72 10.50
CA SER A 67 0.33 -7.68 10.64
C SER A 67 -0.23 -9.09 10.80
N GLY A 68 0.57 -10.10 10.43
CA GLY A 68 0.17 -11.49 10.55
C GLY A 68 0.90 -12.38 9.57
N THR A 69 0.28 -13.50 9.24
CA THR A 69 0.83 -14.43 8.25
C THR A 69 0.74 -13.84 6.84
N ALA A 70 1.46 -14.43 5.90
CA ALA A 70 1.38 -14.02 4.50
C ALA A 70 -0.06 -14.04 3.99
N ARG A 71 -0.84 -15.06 4.35
CA ARG A 71 -2.25 -15.19 3.94
C ARG A 71 -3.12 -14.09 4.54
N GLU A 72 -2.95 -13.80 5.83
CA GLU A 72 -3.71 -12.74 6.49
C GLU A 72 -3.45 -11.38 5.84
N VAL A 73 -2.19 -11.09 5.57
CA VAL A 73 -1.80 -9.84 4.90
C VAL A 73 -2.32 -9.81 3.46
N TYR A 74 -2.22 -10.92 2.74
CA TYR A 74 -2.76 -11.04 1.39
C TYR A 74 -4.26 -10.76 1.36
N GLU A 75 -5.03 -11.38 2.26
CA GLU A 75 -6.47 -11.17 2.33
C GLU A 75 -6.83 -9.73 2.67
N PHE A 76 -6.07 -9.10 3.57
CA PHE A 76 -6.23 -7.70 3.91
C PHE A 76 -6.02 -6.79 2.69
N LEU A 77 -4.93 -7.01 1.95
CA LEU A 77 -4.63 -6.23 0.74
C LEU A 77 -5.65 -6.46 -0.37
N ARG A 78 -6.14 -7.69 -0.52
CA ARG A 78 -7.22 -8.00 -1.47
C ARG A 78 -8.50 -7.26 -1.09
N GLY A 79 -8.80 -7.18 0.23
CA GLY A 79 -9.94 -6.41 0.72
C GLY A 79 -9.81 -4.93 0.40
N MET A 80 -8.62 -4.35 0.56
CA MET A 80 -8.34 -2.96 0.16
C MET A 80 -8.54 -2.77 -1.34
N GLN A 81 -8.05 -3.70 -2.15
CA GLN A 81 -8.20 -3.67 -3.60
C GLN A 81 -9.67 -3.65 -4.01
N GLU A 82 -10.48 -4.53 -3.42
CA GLU A 82 -11.91 -4.58 -3.67
C GLU A 82 -12.60 -3.28 -3.26
N ALA A 83 -12.26 -2.73 -2.10
CA ALA A 83 -12.87 -1.49 -1.61
C ALA A 83 -12.55 -0.32 -2.54
N ILE A 84 -11.31 -0.22 -3.01
CA ILE A 84 -10.89 0.83 -3.95
C ILE A 84 -11.64 0.67 -5.28
N PHE A 85 -11.74 -0.55 -5.79
CA PHE A 85 -12.46 -0.84 -7.03
C PHE A 85 -13.93 -0.47 -6.92
N LEU A 86 -14.60 -0.84 -5.81
CA LEU A 86 -16.01 -0.53 -5.60
C LEU A 86 -16.25 0.97 -5.48
N ASP A 87 -15.37 1.69 -4.80
CA ASP A 87 -15.47 3.14 -4.67
C ASP A 87 -15.40 3.83 -6.03
N ASP A 88 -14.44 3.43 -6.87
CA ASP A 88 -14.30 3.96 -8.22
C ASP A 88 -15.52 3.63 -9.09
N PHE A 89 -16.03 2.41 -8.98
CA PHE A 89 -17.21 1.97 -9.73
C PHE A 89 -18.44 2.80 -9.35
N GLN A 90 -18.65 3.03 -8.05
CA GLN A 90 -19.75 3.83 -7.55
C GLN A 90 -19.66 5.28 -8.03
N LYS A 91 -18.47 5.86 -8.03
CA LYS A 91 -18.24 7.21 -8.54
C LYS A 91 -18.60 7.34 -10.01
N ARG A 92 -18.24 6.33 -10.81
CA ARG A 92 -18.59 6.29 -12.24
C ARG A 92 -20.11 6.24 -12.45
N LEU A 93 -20.81 5.42 -11.68
CA LEU A 93 -22.25 5.32 -11.74
C LEU A 93 -22.92 6.64 -11.37
N THR A 94 -22.47 7.30 -10.31
CA THR A 94 -22.99 8.59 -9.87
C THR A 94 -22.78 9.66 -10.95
N ALA A 95 -21.61 9.69 -11.58
CA ALA A 95 -21.31 10.64 -12.66
C ALA A 95 -22.22 10.43 -13.86
N ARG A 96 -22.59 9.18 -14.19
CA ARG A 96 -23.52 8.88 -15.29
C ARG A 96 -24.95 9.27 -14.96
N ALA A 97 -25.35 9.16 -13.70
CA ALA A 97 -26.70 9.49 -13.25
C ALA A 97 -26.94 10.99 -13.14
N ALA A 98 -25.87 11.77 -13.05
CA ALA A 98 -25.94 13.24 -12.98
C ALA A 98 -26.17 13.90 -14.39
#